data_70fc5920c2b3e56281362507091d24e7
#
_entry.id   70fc5920c2b3e56281362507091d24e7
#
_cell.length_a   1.000
_cell.length_b   1.000
_cell.length_c   1.000
_cell.angle_alpha   90.00
_cell.angle_beta   90.00
_cell.angle_gamma   90.00
#
_symmetry.space_group_name_H-M   'P 1'
#
loop_
_entity.id
_entity.type
_entity.pdbx_description
1 polymer ?
#
loop_
_entity_poly.entity_id
_entity_poly.type
_entity_poly.pdbx_seq_one_letter_code
_entity_poly.pdbx_strand_id
1 'polypeptide(L)'
;LEKLDPHSSYTTAKETKSLNEPLQGSFDGIGVQFNMISDTLLIIQPVRKGPSEKVGIIAGDRIITVNDTTISGVKMERSEIMRRLRGPRSSKVKLGVKRRGVPDLLTFTVTRAKIPVHTLDAYYMIRPHVGYVRIGSFGATTYGEFMTAVDSLQKAGMRDLILDLQDNGGGYLQSAVRIVEEFLQKGDLVVYTE
;
A
#
# COMPACT_ATOMS: atom_id res chain seq x y z
N LEU A 1 18.70 22.27 11.41
CA LEU A 1 17.32 22.39 11.02
C LEU A 1 16.40 22.61 12.23
N GLU A 2 16.62 21.93 13.35
CA GLU A 2 15.87 22.15 14.62
C GLU A 2 15.87 23.61 15.12
N LYS A 3 16.84 24.42 14.66
CA LYS A 3 16.89 25.88 14.97
C LYS A 3 15.97 26.73 14.09
N LEU A 4 15.42 26.17 13.02
CA LEU A 4 14.54 26.89 12.09
C LEU A 4 13.09 26.73 12.50
N ASP A 5 12.65 25.48 12.73
CA ASP A 5 11.30 25.10 13.09
C ASP A 5 11.29 23.66 13.64
N PRO A 6 10.58 23.37 14.74
CA PRO A 6 10.50 22.03 15.30
C PRO A 6 9.88 20.99 14.36
N HIS A 7 9.17 21.41 13.32
CA HIS A 7 8.55 20.55 12.30
C HIS A 7 9.40 20.42 11.03
N SER A 8 10.50 21.17 10.90
CA SER A 8 11.39 21.08 9.74
C SER A 8 12.30 19.88 9.84
N SER A 9 12.26 19.00 8.85
CA SER A 9 13.15 17.85 8.74
C SER A 9 13.84 17.83 7.37
N TYR A 10 15.08 17.31 7.34
CA TYR A 10 15.78 17.06 6.09
C TYR A 10 15.62 15.59 5.72
N THR A 11 15.18 15.34 4.51
CA THR A 11 15.11 13.99 3.94
C THR A 11 16.08 13.85 2.79
N THR A 12 16.84 12.76 2.77
CA THR A 12 17.69 12.44 1.62
C THR A 12 16.85 12.06 0.40
N ALA A 13 17.39 12.14 -0.81
CA ALA A 13 16.68 11.73 -2.03
C ALA A 13 16.16 10.27 -1.95
N LYS A 14 16.89 9.39 -1.24
CA LYS A 14 16.48 8.00 -1.03
C LYS A 14 15.28 7.89 -0.08
N GLU A 15 15.29 8.65 1.01
CA GLU A 15 14.18 8.71 1.98
C GLU A 15 12.95 9.35 1.33
N THR A 16 13.12 10.46 0.60
CA THR A 16 12.03 11.10 -0.15
C THR A 16 11.38 10.12 -1.13
N LYS A 17 12.19 9.33 -1.86
CA LYS A 17 11.66 8.29 -2.74
C LYS A 17 10.84 7.25 -1.97
N SER A 18 11.34 6.78 -0.83
CA SER A 18 10.65 5.78 0.01
C SER A 18 9.35 6.33 0.60
N LEU A 19 9.30 7.61 0.97
CA LEU A 19 8.10 8.28 1.48
C LEU A 19 7.04 8.49 0.39
N ASN A 20 7.47 8.84 -0.82
CA ASN A 20 6.56 9.11 -1.94
C ASN A 20 6.07 7.83 -2.65
N GLU A 21 6.81 6.74 -2.58
CA GLU A 21 6.47 5.51 -3.31
C GLU A 21 5.07 4.96 -2.99
N PRO A 22 4.61 4.89 -1.73
CA PRO A 22 3.23 4.48 -1.41
C PRO A 22 2.18 5.41 -2.02
N LEU A 23 2.49 6.71 -2.13
CA LEU A 23 1.58 7.72 -2.67
C LEU A 23 1.48 7.69 -4.20
N GLN A 24 2.43 7.05 -4.89
CA GLN A 24 2.40 6.90 -6.36
C GLN A 24 1.37 5.86 -6.85
N GLY A 25 0.64 5.20 -5.92
CA GLY A 25 -0.39 4.21 -6.22
C GLY A 25 0.15 2.86 -6.70
N SER A 26 1.47 2.65 -6.72
CA SER A 26 2.09 1.36 -7.02
C SER A 26 3.58 1.35 -6.73
N PHE A 27 4.11 0.15 -6.48
CA PHE A 27 5.56 -0.10 -6.40
C PHE A 27 5.94 -1.40 -7.12
N ASP A 28 7.21 -1.58 -7.42
CA ASP A 28 7.71 -2.82 -8.02
C ASP A 28 8.22 -3.79 -6.94
N GLY A 29 7.69 -5.02 -6.94
CA GLY A 29 8.02 -6.01 -5.93
C GLY A 29 7.36 -7.37 -6.12
N ILE A 30 7.36 -8.16 -5.06
CA ILE A 30 6.80 -9.53 -5.06
C ILE A 30 5.30 -9.60 -4.80
N GLY A 31 4.67 -8.53 -4.28
CA GLY A 31 3.23 -8.46 -4.03
C GLY A 31 2.77 -9.36 -2.87
N VAL A 32 3.22 -9.06 -1.66
CA VAL A 32 2.77 -9.69 -0.43
C VAL A 32 2.49 -8.64 0.65
N GLN A 33 1.47 -8.89 1.46
CA GLN A 33 1.29 -8.25 2.76
C GLN A 33 1.93 -9.14 3.82
N PHE A 34 2.71 -8.58 4.73
CA PHE A 34 3.44 -9.33 5.73
C PHE A 34 3.59 -8.60 7.04
N ASN A 35 3.80 -9.37 8.10
CA ASN A 35 4.24 -8.89 9.40
C ASN A 35 5.58 -9.53 9.80
N MET A 36 6.33 -8.84 10.66
CA MET A 36 7.49 -9.43 11.33
C MET A 36 7.05 -10.04 12.66
N ILE A 37 7.23 -11.34 12.82
CA ILE A 37 6.89 -12.08 14.05
C ILE A 37 8.13 -12.88 14.44
N SER A 38 8.66 -12.63 15.66
CA SER A 38 9.85 -13.33 16.19
C SER A 38 11.00 -13.36 15.18
N ASP A 39 11.36 -12.18 14.65
CA ASP A 39 12.42 -12.02 13.64
C ASP A 39 12.23 -12.84 12.36
N THR A 40 10.98 -13.09 11.99
CA THR A 40 10.63 -13.84 10.78
C THR A 40 9.54 -13.12 10.02
N LEU A 41 9.69 -13.03 8.70
CA LEU A 41 8.68 -12.46 7.82
C LEU A 41 7.55 -13.47 7.60
N LEU A 42 6.39 -13.21 8.20
CA LEU A 42 5.16 -13.98 8.02
C LEU A 42 4.28 -13.32 6.96
N ILE A 43 3.93 -14.07 5.93
CA ILE A 43 2.99 -13.63 4.89
C ILE A 43 1.57 -13.66 5.46
N ILE A 44 0.93 -12.50 5.52
CA ILE A 44 -0.48 -12.37 5.89
C ILE A 44 -1.35 -12.79 4.70
N GLN A 45 -1.04 -12.22 3.53
CA GLN A 45 -1.66 -12.64 2.28
C GLN A 45 -0.83 -12.17 1.06
N PRO A 46 -0.78 -12.94 -0.02
CA PRO A 46 -0.30 -12.44 -1.30
C PRO A 46 -1.33 -11.49 -1.91
N VAL A 47 -0.83 -10.51 -2.68
CA VAL A 47 -1.70 -9.62 -3.45
C VAL A 47 -2.41 -10.44 -4.54
N ARG A 48 -3.73 -10.31 -4.62
CA ARG A 48 -4.56 -11.05 -5.58
C ARG A 48 -4.09 -10.81 -7.01
N LYS A 49 -3.94 -11.87 -7.77
CA LYS A 49 -3.37 -11.89 -9.14
C LYS A 49 -1.94 -11.35 -9.21
N GLY A 50 -1.29 -11.16 -8.04
CA GLY A 50 0.09 -10.70 -7.93
C GLY A 50 1.13 -11.78 -8.24
N PRO A 51 2.41 -11.39 -8.32
CA PRO A 51 3.48 -12.31 -8.70
C PRO A 51 3.71 -13.43 -7.68
N SER A 52 3.54 -13.18 -6.38
CA SER A 52 3.70 -14.21 -5.34
C SER A 52 2.57 -15.23 -5.36
N GLU A 53 1.32 -14.79 -5.55
CA GLU A 53 0.18 -15.70 -5.68
C GLU A 53 0.35 -16.63 -6.89
N LYS A 54 0.83 -16.10 -8.03
CA LYS A 54 1.03 -16.88 -9.27
C LYS A 54 2.01 -18.02 -9.12
N VAL A 55 2.99 -17.93 -8.24
CA VAL A 55 3.98 -18.99 -7.98
C VAL A 55 3.56 -19.91 -6.83
N GLY A 56 2.39 -19.70 -6.22
CA GLY A 56 1.84 -20.57 -5.18
C GLY A 56 2.26 -20.23 -3.76
N ILE A 57 2.69 -18.99 -3.49
CA ILE A 57 2.87 -18.48 -2.14
C ILE A 57 1.48 -18.19 -1.54
N ILE A 58 1.27 -18.58 -0.28
CA ILE A 58 0.00 -18.50 0.43
C ILE A 58 0.13 -17.77 1.77
N ALA A 59 -1.01 -17.41 2.35
CA ALA A 59 -1.09 -16.90 3.72
C ALA A 59 -0.53 -17.91 4.72
N GLY A 60 0.20 -17.44 5.72
CA GLY A 60 0.87 -18.27 6.72
C GLY A 60 2.28 -18.76 6.32
N ASP A 61 2.71 -18.57 5.09
CA ASP A 61 4.08 -18.84 4.67
C ASP A 61 5.06 -17.91 5.38
N ARG A 62 6.26 -18.41 5.70
CA ARG A 62 7.35 -17.64 6.30
C ARG A 62 8.54 -17.58 5.37
N ILE A 63 8.97 -16.39 5.00
CA ILE A 63 10.17 -16.22 4.17
C ILE A 63 11.40 -16.34 5.07
N ILE A 64 12.24 -17.32 4.79
CA ILE A 64 13.47 -17.61 5.53
C ILE A 64 14.69 -17.04 4.80
N THR A 65 14.73 -17.19 3.46
CA THR A 65 15.84 -16.71 2.65
C THR A 65 15.36 -15.87 1.47
N VAL A 66 16.18 -14.91 1.05
CA VAL A 66 16.01 -14.12 -0.18
C VAL A 66 17.33 -14.15 -0.96
N ASN A 67 17.31 -14.70 -2.18
CA ASN A 67 18.50 -14.94 -2.99
C ASN A 67 19.60 -15.64 -2.18
N ASP A 68 19.24 -16.75 -1.55
CA ASP A 68 20.10 -17.59 -0.71
C ASP A 68 20.67 -16.90 0.55
N THR A 69 20.31 -15.63 0.80
CA THR A 69 20.66 -14.92 2.05
C THR A 69 19.58 -15.16 3.08
N THR A 70 19.94 -15.65 4.26
CA THR A 70 19.03 -15.79 5.41
C THR A 70 18.60 -14.43 5.90
N ILE A 71 17.28 -14.25 6.07
CA ILE A 71 16.66 -13.03 6.59
C ILE A 71 15.89 -13.24 7.89
N SER A 72 15.69 -14.51 8.28
CA SER A 72 14.96 -14.90 9.50
C SER A 72 15.94 -15.29 10.59
N GLY A 73 15.70 -14.85 11.83
CA GLY A 73 16.53 -15.20 12.99
C GLY A 73 17.90 -14.48 13.04
N VAL A 74 18.11 -13.45 12.23
CA VAL A 74 19.40 -12.71 12.11
C VAL A 74 19.26 -11.24 12.46
N LYS A 75 18.11 -10.84 13.01
CA LYS A 75 17.78 -9.44 13.40
C LYS A 75 17.98 -8.45 12.24
N MET A 76 17.67 -8.86 11.02
CA MET A 76 17.78 -8.00 9.84
C MET A 76 16.73 -6.89 9.91
N GLU A 77 17.16 -5.65 9.68
CA GLU A 77 16.27 -4.50 9.66
C GLU A 77 15.18 -4.65 8.59
N ARG A 78 13.94 -4.27 8.95
CA ARG A 78 12.77 -4.35 8.05
C ARG A 78 13.01 -3.61 6.74
N SER A 79 13.69 -2.49 6.77
CA SER A 79 14.07 -1.69 5.60
C SER A 79 14.94 -2.48 4.61
N GLU A 80 15.90 -3.26 5.15
CA GLU A 80 16.80 -4.10 4.35
C GLU A 80 16.05 -5.30 3.77
N ILE A 81 15.15 -5.94 4.52
CA ILE A 81 14.28 -7.01 4.02
C ILE A 81 13.43 -6.48 2.86
N MET A 82 12.79 -5.31 3.04
CA MET A 82 11.99 -4.68 2.00
C MET A 82 12.81 -4.39 0.74
N ARG A 83 14.04 -3.87 0.91
CA ARG A 83 14.96 -3.60 -0.20
C ARG A 83 15.27 -4.85 -1.02
N ARG A 84 15.43 -6.01 -0.36
CA ARG A 84 15.71 -7.31 -1.02
C ARG A 84 14.49 -7.87 -1.74
N LEU A 85 13.29 -7.68 -1.20
CA LEU A 85 12.04 -8.14 -1.81
C LEU A 85 11.61 -7.26 -2.98
N ARG A 86 11.88 -5.96 -2.91
CA ARG A 86 11.68 -5.00 -3.99
C ARG A 86 12.82 -5.08 -5.02
N GLY A 87 12.63 -4.44 -6.15
CA GLY A 87 13.64 -4.35 -7.20
C GLY A 87 13.03 -4.06 -8.56
N PRO A 88 13.85 -3.91 -9.59
CA PRO A 88 13.40 -3.57 -10.93
C PRO A 88 12.31 -4.52 -11.42
N ARG A 89 11.32 -3.99 -12.11
CA ARG A 89 10.26 -4.75 -12.76
C ARG A 89 10.85 -5.83 -13.66
N SER A 90 10.22 -6.99 -13.72
CA SER A 90 10.66 -8.18 -14.47
C SER A 90 11.94 -8.84 -13.96
N SER A 91 12.61 -8.28 -12.94
CA SER A 91 13.69 -8.99 -12.26
C SER A 91 13.16 -10.15 -11.44
N LYS A 92 13.98 -11.20 -11.28
CA LYS A 92 13.62 -12.38 -10.50
C LYS A 92 14.22 -12.31 -9.10
N VAL A 93 13.50 -12.89 -8.13
CA VAL A 93 14.00 -13.11 -6.78
C VAL A 93 13.68 -14.53 -6.35
N LYS A 94 14.65 -15.22 -5.78
CA LYS A 94 14.52 -16.57 -5.22
C LYS A 94 14.17 -16.45 -3.75
N LEU A 95 13.10 -17.11 -3.33
CA LEU A 95 12.62 -17.11 -1.95
C LEU A 95 12.66 -18.51 -1.39
N GLY A 96 13.28 -18.69 -0.23
CA GLY A 96 13.16 -19.90 0.58
C GLY A 96 12.06 -19.70 1.60
N VAL A 97 11.05 -20.55 1.56
CA VAL A 97 9.80 -20.40 2.31
C VAL A 97 9.54 -21.62 3.18
N LYS A 98 9.32 -21.39 4.47
CA LYS A 98 8.85 -22.42 5.40
C LYS A 98 7.32 -22.38 5.48
N ARG A 99 6.69 -23.49 5.14
CA ARG A 99 5.23 -23.68 5.19
C ARG A 99 4.86 -24.64 6.30
N ARG A 100 3.80 -24.32 7.04
CA ARG A 100 3.28 -25.21 8.09
C ARG A 100 2.87 -26.57 7.48
N GLY A 101 3.30 -27.66 8.10
CA GLY A 101 3.01 -29.02 7.63
C GLY A 101 3.92 -29.54 6.52
N VAL A 102 4.87 -28.71 6.03
CA VAL A 102 5.87 -29.15 5.05
C VAL A 102 7.25 -29.18 5.73
N PRO A 103 7.93 -30.35 5.82
CA PRO A 103 9.20 -30.48 6.52
C PRO A 103 10.32 -29.68 5.83
N ASP A 104 10.33 -29.67 4.50
CA ASP A 104 11.38 -29.05 3.71
C ASP A 104 11.14 -27.57 3.46
N LEU A 105 12.21 -26.83 3.14
CA LEU A 105 12.16 -25.45 2.70
C LEU A 105 11.71 -25.41 1.22
N LEU A 106 10.55 -24.79 0.98
CA LEU A 106 10.06 -24.59 -0.38
C LEU A 106 10.82 -23.47 -1.07
N THR A 107 11.17 -23.66 -2.33
CA THR A 107 11.84 -22.63 -3.15
C THR A 107 10.87 -22.07 -4.18
N PHE A 108 10.70 -20.74 -4.18
CA PHE A 108 9.90 -20.02 -5.16
C PHE A 108 10.76 -19.00 -5.90
N THR A 109 10.65 -18.95 -7.22
CA THR A 109 11.24 -17.87 -8.02
C THR A 109 10.14 -16.92 -8.44
N VAL A 110 10.13 -15.73 -7.85
CA VAL A 110 9.12 -14.70 -8.11
C VAL A 110 9.67 -13.68 -9.09
N THR A 111 8.95 -13.42 -10.17
CA THR A 111 9.26 -12.31 -11.08
C THR A 111 8.58 -11.06 -10.58
N ARG A 112 9.35 -10.05 -10.19
CA ARG A 112 8.82 -8.78 -9.67
C ARG A 112 7.93 -8.10 -10.69
N ALA A 113 6.84 -7.52 -10.21
CA ALA A 113 5.89 -6.81 -11.05
C ALA A 113 5.42 -5.53 -10.37
N LYS A 114 4.71 -4.70 -11.10
CA LYS A 114 4.00 -3.53 -10.56
C LYS A 114 2.88 -4.02 -9.65
N ILE A 115 2.95 -3.63 -8.38
CA ILE A 115 1.97 -3.96 -7.33
C ILE A 115 1.13 -2.72 -7.10
N PRO A 116 -0.19 -2.76 -7.36
CA PRO A 116 -1.06 -1.63 -7.06
C PRO A 116 -1.15 -1.41 -5.55
N VAL A 117 -1.16 -0.15 -5.15
CA VAL A 117 -1.49 0.29 -3.79
C VAL A 117 -2.81 1.03 -3.88
N HIS A 118 -3.84 0.46 -3.26
CA HIS A 118 -5.12 1.13 -3.14
C HIS A 118 -5.08 2.11 -1.98
N THR A 119 -5.68 3.26 -2.17
CA THR A 119 -5.77 4.33 -1.17
C THR A 119 -7.14 4.40 -0.52
N LEU A 120 -8.13 3.75 -1.12
CA LEU A 120 -9.41 3.46 -0.52
C LEU A 120 -9.35 2.13 0.24
N ASP A 121 -9.65 2.17 1.54
CA ASP A 121 -9.69 0.98 2.39
C ASP A 121 -10.98 0.19 2.20
N ALA A 122 -12.12 0.90 2.03
CA ALA A 122 -13.42 0.29 1.86
C ALA A 122 -14.42 1.24 1.19
N TYR A 123 -15.37 0.67 0.45
CA TYR A 123 -16.59 1.35 0.02
C TYR A 123 -17.73 0.34 -0.09
N TYR A 124 -18.92 0.70 0.44
CA TYR A 124 -20.12 -0.15 0.44
C TYR A 124 -21.36 0.64 0.84
N MET A 125 -22.54 0.09 0.58
CA MET A 125 -23.79 0.61 1.10
C MET A 125 -23.92 0.22 2.58
N ILE A 126 -23.84 1.19 3.53
CA ILE A 126 -23.93 0.90 4.96
C ILE A 126 -25.40 0.69 5.40
N ARG A 127 -26.34 1.27 4.67
CA ARG A 127 -27.80 1.10 4.77
C ARG A 127 -28.47 1.56 3.49
N PRO A 128 -29.80 1.35 3.31
CA PRO A 128 -30.50 1.85 2.12
C PRO A 128 -30.23 3.33 1.90
N HIS A 129 -29.84 3.69 0.68
CA HIS A 129 -29.52 5.04 0.21
C HIS A 129 -28.29 5.73 0.84
N VAL A 130 -27.59 5.10 1.78
CA VAL A 130 -26.39 5.68 2.40
C VAL A 130 -25.16 4.87 2.02
N GLY A 131 -24.27 5.48 1.24
CA GLY A 131 -22.96 4.95 0.90
C GLY A 131 -21.90 5.32 1.95
N TYR A 132 -20.91 4.46 2.10
CA TYR A 132 -19.74 4.69 2.95
C TYR A 132 -18.49 4.51 2.11
N VAL A 133 -17.56 5.44 2.20
CA VAL A 133 -16.23 5.38 1.57
C VAL A 133 -15.18 5.77 2.61
N ARG A 134 -14.16 4.92 2.79
CA ARG A 134 -13.01 5.21 3.65
C ARG A 134 -11.77 5.42 2.80
N ILE A 135 -11.11 6.57 2.99
CA ILE A 135 -9.84 6.93 2.34
C ILE A 135 -8.72 6.89 3.38
N GLY A 136 -7.78 5.95 3.24
CA GLY A 136 -6.63 5.82 4.16
C GLY A 136 -5.49 6.78 3.87
N SER A 137 -5.36 7.25 2.60
CA SER A 137 -4.35 8.25 2.23
C SER A 137 -4.70 8.95 0.91
N PHE A 138 -4.11 10.12 0.66
CA PHE A 138 -4.29 10.85 -0.60
C PHE A 138 -3.12 10.60 -1.57
N GLY A 139 -3.16 9.49 -2.30
CA GLY A 139 -2.19 9.14 -3.34
C GLY A 139 -2.58 9.64 -4.73
N ALA A 140 -1.75 9.35 -5.72
CA ALA A 140 -1.98 9.74 -7.12
C ALA A 140 -3.24 9.08 -7.75
N THR A 141 -3.65 7.92 -7.23
CA THR A 141 -4.80 7.17 -7.74
C THR A 141 -6.10 7.42 -6.97
N THR A 142 -6.03 8.11 -5.80
CA THR A 142 -7.15 8.26 -4.86
C THR A 142 -8.40 8.87 -5.51
N TYR A 143 -8.23 9.93 -6.28
CA TYR A 143 -9.38 10.54 -6.95
C TYR A 143 -10.08 9.57 -7.92
N GLY A 144 -9.32 8.84 -8.74
CA GLY A 144 -9.88 7.85 -9.66
C GLY A 144 -10.56 6.67 -8.96
N GLU A 145 -9.96 6.21 -7.85
CA GLU A 145 -10.55 5.17 -6.99
C GLU A 145 -11.84 5.68 -6.34
N PHE A 146 -11.84 6.92 -5.81
CA PHE A 146 -13.00 7.56 -5.20
C PHE A 146 -14.16 7.69 -6.19
N MET A 147 -13.92 8.22 -7.39
CA MET A 147 -14.95 8.36 -8.42
C MET A 147 -15.52 6.99 -8.83
N THR A 148 -14.68 5.98 -8.97
CA THR A 148 -15.12 4.60 -9.26
C THR A 148 -16.00 4.05 -8.14
N ALA A 149 -15.66 4.30 -6.89
CA ALA A 149 -16.45 3.90 -5.73
C ALA A 149 -17.81 4.62 -5.69
N VAL A 150 -17.81 5.95 -5.88
CA VAL A 150 -19.02 6.77 -5.91
C VAL A 150 -19.95 6.33 -7.04
N ASP A 151 -19.45 6.13 -8.24
CA ASP A 151 -20.24 5.62 -9.37
C ASP A 151 -20.89 4.27 -9.06
N SER A 152 -20.14 3.38 -8.42
CA SER A 152 -20.64 2.06 -8.00
C SER A 152 -21.77 2.18 -6.97
N LEU A 153 -21.59 3.05 -5.97
CA LEU A 153 -22.57 3.29 -4.92
C LEU A 153 -23.83 4.00 -5.45
N GLN A 154 -23.67 4.94 -6.37
CA GLN A 154 -24.80 5.61 -7.04
C GLN A 154 -25.64 4.61 -7.84
N LYS A 155 -25.01 3.71 -8.59
CA LYS A 155 -25.70 2.60 -9.28
C LYS A 155 -26.43 1.67 -8.33
N ALA A 156 -25.95 1.53 -7.09
CA ALA A 156 -26.61 0.79 -6.01
C ALA A 156 -27.70 1.60 -5.28
N GLY A 157 -28.01 2.83 -5.72
CA GLY A 157 -29.07 3.65 -5.19
C GLY A 157 -28.66 4.59 -4.05
N MET A 158 -27.36 4.91 -3.92
CA MET A 158 -26.86 5.89 -2.96
C MET A 158 -27.45 7.28 -3.22
N ARG A 159 -27.83 7.98 -2.15
CA ARG A 159 -28.25 9.38 -2.14
C ARG A 159 -27.39 10.22 -1.19
N ASP A 160 -26.97 9.62 -0.08
CA ASP A 160 -26.16 10.24 0.95
C ASP A 160 -24.82 9.51 1.06
N LEU A 161 -23.74 10.24 1.33
CA LEU A 161 -22.39 9.70 1.45
C LEU A 161 -21.81 10.00 2.83
N ILE A 162 -21.26 8.97 3.47
CA ILE A 162 -20.35 9.08 4.60
C ILE A 162 -18.93 8.92 4.06
N LEU A 163 -18.15 10.01 4.10
CA LEU A 163 -16.73 10.01 3.76
C LEU A 163 -15.92 9.92 5.05
N ASP A 164 -15.25 8.78 5.25
CA ASP A 164 -14.44 8.52 6.45
C ASP A 164 -12.96 8.77 6.15
N LEU A 165 -12.37 9.68 6.92
CA LEU A 165 -10.97 10.07 6.89
C LEU A 165 -10.25 9.74 8.22
N GLN A 166 -10.81 8.87 9.06
CA GLN A 166 -10.18 8.48 10.31
C GLN A 166 -8.84 7.77 10.02
N ASP A 167 -7.80 8.17 10.77
CA ASP A 167 -6.43 7.69 10.60
C ASP A 167 -5.81 7.98 9.22
N ASN A 168 -6.40 8.89 8.43
CA ASN A 168 -5.80 9.33 7.17
C ASN A 168 -4.55 10.17 7.47
N GLY A 169 -3.39 9.67 7.05
CA GLY A 169 -2.10 10.34 7.25
C GLY A 169 -1.81 11.50 6.29
N GLY A 170 -2.78 11.88 5.42
CA GLY A 170 -2.57 12.90 4.40
C GLY A 170 -2.05 12.32 3.08
N GLY A 171 -1.24 13.09 2.36
CA GLY A 171 -0.66 12.72 1.08
C GLY A 171 -0.58 13.89 0.11
N TYR A 172 -0.92 13.67 -1.17
CA TYR A 172 -0.89 14.73 -2.18
C TYR A 172 -2.07 15.70 -2.01
N LEU A 173 -1.76 16.96 -1.73
CA LEU A 173 -2.74 18.04 -1.63
C LEU A 173 -3.68 18.09 -2.84
N GLN A 174 -3.11 17.96 -4.04
CA GLN A 174 -3.89 17.99 -5.29
C GLN A 174 -4.95 16.87 -5.36
N SER A 175 -4.66 15.69 -4.80
CA SER A 175 -5.64 14.59 -4.76
C SER A 175 -6.79 14.89 -3.81
N ALA A 176 -6.49 15.52 -2.66
CA ALA A 176 -7.51 15.97 -1.72
C ALA A 176 -8.36 17.09 -2.31
N VAL A 177 -7.74 18.11 -2.92
CA VAL A 177 -8.44 19.24 -3.58
C VAL A 177 -9.43 18.73 -4.62
N ARG A 178 -9.01 17.82 -5.51
CA ARG A 178 -9.89 17.25 -6.55
C ARG A 178 -11.11 16.53 -5.96
N ILE A 179 -10.97 15.87 -4.81
CA ILE A 179 -12.12 15.23 -4.14
C ILE A 179 -13.04 16.27 -3.52
N VAL A 180 -12.49 17.31 -2.89
CA VAL A 180 -13.26 18.40 -2.28
C VAL A 180 -14.06 19.18 -3.35
N GLU A 181 -13.47 19.38 -4.53
CA GLU A 181 -14.12 20.03 -5.68
C GLU A 181 -15.39 19.30 -6.15
N GLU A 182 -15.56 18.00 -5.87
CA GLU A 182 -16.81 17.28 -6.18
C GLU A 182 -17.98 17.68 -5.26
N PHE A 183 -17.70 18.39 -4.14
CA PHE A 183 -18.71 18.81 -3.16
C PHE A 183 -18.91 20.32 -3.13
N LEU A 184 -18.04 21.10 -3.75
CA LEU A 184 -18.05 22.56 -3.72
C LEU A 184 -18.48 23.14 -5.08
N GLN A 185 -18.87 24.41 -5.06
CA GLN A 185 -19.14 25.14 -6.29
C GLN A 185 -17.85 25.64 -6.93
N LYS A 186 -17.90 25.84 -8.23
CA LYS A 186 -16.74 26.37 -8.96
C LYS A 186 -16.37 27.77 -8.46
N GLY A 187 -15.16 27.91 -7.94
CA GLY A 187 -14.63 29.17 -7.40
C GLY A 187 -14.61 29.24 -5.88
N ASP A 188 -15.16 28.22 -5.20
CA ASP A 188 -15.02 28.15 -3.75
C ASP A 188 -13.57 27.92 -3.34
N LEU A 189 -13.13 28.62 -2.28
CA LEU A 189 -11.80 28.49 -1.74
C LEU A 189 -11.66 27.17 -0.97
N VAL A 190 -10.73 26.31 -1.37
CA VAL A 190 -10.42 25.06 -0.66
C VAL A 190 -9.29 25.24 0.34
N VAL A 191 -8.17 25.83 -0.13
CA VAL A 191 -6.95 26.01 0.66
C VAL A 191 -6.11 27.14 0.08
N TYR A 192 -5.42 27.88 0.94
CA TYR A 192 -4.40 28.87 0.52
C TYR A 192 -3.18 28.75 1.42
N THR A 193 -2.07 29.28 0.96
CA THR A 193 -0.82 29.42 1.72
C THR A 193 -0.49 30.88 1.89
N GLU A 194 -0.06 31.28 3.07
CA GLU A 194 0.47 32.62 3.38
C GLU A 194 2.01 32.55 3.49
#